data_ff462c76ea940922d4f4c5110cad0650
#
_entry.id   ff462c76ea940922d4f4c5110cad0650
#
_cell.length_a   1.000
_cell.length_b   1.000
_cell.length_c   1.000
_cell.angle_alpha   90.00
_cell.angle_beta   90.00
_cell.angle_gamma   90.00
#
_symmetry.space_group_name_H-M   'P 1'
#
loop_
_entity.id
_entity.type
_entity.pdbx_description
1 polymer ?
#
loop_
_entity_poly.entity_id
_entity_poly.type
_entity_poly.pdbx_seq_one_letter_code
_entity_poly.pdbx_strand_id
1 'polypeptide(L)'
;MSDNSKWLERKFTEGFEQLAPDKTIRQIILHAVEVFSKKGYAGTKIKDIAVSAGFSQGYVYMYFKSKDEMFTKIVEMASDGAGMSVQYAAELEGSPMERITWLTEALLSPDSIAMQHFRLILLQTVTSEAIPEEAKLVAKAKSKLPFEQFIPLIIAGQQAGEIVPGDPVEIAIAYFSFLQGLGIARLQTTSSVPFPSTELVLRFMKKDR
;
A
#
# COMPACT_ATOMS: atom_id res chain seq x y z
N MET A 1 -14.27 -6.17 11.83
CA MET A 1 -14.11 -5.28 10.66
C MET A 1 -15.50 -4.75 10.27
N SER A 2 -15.63 -3.44 10.07
CA SER A 2 -16.88 -2.77 9.71
C SER A 2 -17.26 -3.01 8.25
N ASP A 3 -18.53 -2.72 7.87
CA ASP A 3 -18.97 -2.83 6.48
C ASP A 3 -18.25 -1.79 5.58
N ASN A 4 -17.93 -0.61 6.13
CA ASN A 4 -17.15 0.41 5.43
C ASN A 4 -15.71 -0.04 5.15
N SER A 5 -15.09 -0.77 6.07
CA SER A 5 -13.74 -1.34 5.83
C SER A 5 -13.74 -2.39 4.73
N LYS A 6 -14.79 -3.25 4.70
CA LYS A 6 -14.98 -4.23 3.61
C LYS A 6 -15.27 -3.55 2.26
N TRP A 7 -16.01 -2.44 2.30
CA TRP A 7 -16.24 -1.63 1.10
C TRP A 7 -14.92 -1.04 0.58
N LEU A 8 -14.05 -0.52 1.48
CA LEU A 8 -12.72 -0.03 1.11
C LEU A 8 -11.85 -1.12 0.50
N GLU A 9 -11.84 -2.34 1.05
CA GLU A 9 -11.08 -3.45 0.45
C GLU A 9 -11.55 -3.76 -0.98
N ARG A 10 -12.86 -3.72 -1.23
CA ARG A 10 -13.38 -3.87 -2.61
C ARG A 10 -12.93 -2.72 -3.50
N LYS A 11 -12.96 -1.47 -3.00
CA LYS A 11 -12.48 -0.29 -3.75
C LYS A 11 -10.99 -0.36 -4.05
N PHE A 12 -10.17 -0.91 -3.16
CA PHE A 12 -8.75 -1.14 -3.45
C PHE A 12 -8.57 -2.16 -4.59
N THR A 13 -9.37 -3.22 -4.61
CA THR A 13 -9.35 -4.19 -5.71
C THR A 13 -9.80 -3.56 -7.03
N GLU A 14 -10.92 -2.81 -7.03
CA GLU A 14 -11.40 -2.07 -8.20
C GLU A 14 -10.37 -1.06 -8.70
N GLY A 15 -9.71 -0.31 -7.79
CA GLY A 15 -8.66 0.63 -8.13
C GLY A 15 -7.45 -0.05 -8.77
N PHE A 16 -7.04 -1.21 -8.26
CA PHE A 16 -5.99 -2.02 -8.88
C PHE A 16 -6.39 -2.48 -10.28
N GLU A 17 -7.63 -2.88 -10.50
CA GLU A 17 -8.16 -3.26 -11.83
C GLU A 17 -8.17 -2.08 -12.80
N GLN A 18 -8.46 -0.86 -12.33
CA GLN A 18 -8.38 0.35 -13.13
C GLN A 18 -6.95 0.68 -13.55
N LEU A 19 -5.97 0.50 -12.65
CA LEU A 19 -4.54 0.74 -12.92
C LEU A 19 -3.95 -0.30 -13.88
N ALA A 20 -4.52 -1.51 -13.95
CA ALA A 20 -4.13 -2.59 -14.86
C ALA A 20 -5.37 -3.25 -15.46
N PRO A 21 -6.02 -2.64 -16.48
CA PRO A 21 -7.26 -3.15 -17.06
C PRO A 21 -7.09 -4.49 -17.78
N ASP A 22 -5.90 -4.78 -18.33
CA ASP A 22 -5.60 -6.07 -18.94
C ASP A 22 -5.44 -7.16 -17.88
N LYS A 23 -6.24 -8.22 -17.95
CA LYS A 23 -6.25 -9.33 -16.99
C LYS A 23 -4.92 -10.07 -16.92
N THR A 24 -4.24 -10.23 -18.05
CA THR A 24 -2.94 -10.92 -18.12
C THR A 24 -1.86 -10.07 -17.46
N ILE A 25 -1.85 -8.76 -17.73
CA ILE A 25 -0.94 -7.83 -17.07
C ILE A 25 -1.18 -7.85 -15.54
N ARG A 26 -2.44 -7.82 -15.08
CA ARG A 26 -2.76 -7.93 -13.65
C ARG A 26 -2.20 -9.20 -13.03
N GLN A 27 -2.41 -10.35 -13.67
CA GLN A 27 -1.89 -11.62 -13.18
C GLN A 27 -0.36 -11.60 -13.09
N ILE A 28 0.33 -11.14 -14.13
CA ILE A 28 1.79 -11.04 -14.13
C ILE A 28 2.27 -10.11 -13.01
N ILE A 29 1.65 -8.93 -12.85
CA ILE A 29 2.01 -7.95 -11.82
C ILE A 29 1.83 -8.52 -10.40
N LEU A 30 0.72 -9.18 -10.09
CA LEU A 30 0.48 -9.76 -8.77
C LEU A 30 1.56 -10.79 -8.39
N HIS A 31 1.93 -11.68 -9.31
CA HIS A 31 3.01 -12.62 -9.10
C HIS A 31 4.38 -11.94 -9.04
N ALA A 32 4.61 -10.92 -9.87
CA ALA A 32 5.85 -10.15 -9.85
C ALA A 32 6.05 -9.42 -8.51
N VAL A 33 5.01 -8.78 -8.00
CA VAL A 33 5.02 -8.09 -6.70
C VAL A 33 5.40 -9.05 -5.58
N GLU A 34 4.83 -10.24 -5.55
CA GLU A 34 5.16 -11.27 -4.57
C GLU A 34 6.62 -11.73 -4.69
N VAL A 35 7.11 -12.01 -5.91
CA VAL A 35 8.50 -12.46 -6.14
C VAL A 35 9.49 -11.35 -5.80
N PHE A 36 9.26 -10.12 -6.25
CA PHE A 36 10.13 -8.98 -5.94
C PHE A 36 10.15 -8.67 -4.44
N SER A 37 9.01 -8.71 -3.76
CA SER A 37 8.95 -8.44 -2.32
C SER A 37 9.76 -9.43 -1.49
N LYS A 38 9.82 -10.70 -1.92
CA LYS A 38 10.54 -11.78 -1.23
C LYS A 38 12.03 -11.85 -1.57
N LYS A 39 12.39 -11.67 -2.85
CA LYS A 39 13.77 -11.84 -3.35
C LYS A 39 14.53 -10.54 -3.53
N GLY A 40 13.84 -9.40 -3.43
CA GLY A 40 14.37 -8.10 -3.84
C GLY A 40 14.50 -7.96 -5.36
N TYR A 41 14.74 -6.72 -5.81
CA TYR A 41 14.91 -6.44 -7.25
C TYR A 41 16.11 -7.20 -7.84
N ALA A 42 17.29 -7.13 -7.20
CA ALA A 42 18.51 -7.76 -7.72
C ALA A 42 18.40 -9.29 -7.80
N GLY A 43 17.79 -9.93 -6.79
CA GLY A 43 17.63 -11.38 -6.72
C GLY A 43 16.54 -11.96 -7.62
N THR A 44 15.71 -11.13 -8.24
CA THR A 44 14.58 -11.57 -9.08
C THR A 44 14.98 -11.65 -10.55
N LYS A 45 14.57 -12.74 -11.22
CA LYS A 45 14.67 -12.92 -12.67
C LYS A 45 13.26 -13.01 -13.28
N ILE A 46 13.08 -12.54 -14.52
CA ILE A 46 11.80 -12.65 -15.25
C ILE A 46 11.31 -14.11 -15.32
N LYS A 47 12.24 -15.07 -15.40
CA LYS A 47 11.90 -16.51 -15.36
C LYS A 47 11.19 -16.90 -14.07
N ASP A 48 11.61 -16.36 -12.92
CA ASP A 48 10.98 -16.67 -11.61
C ASP A 48 9.52 -16.18 -11.59
N ILE A 49 9.30 -14.98 -12.13
CA ILE A 49 7.96 -14.38 -12.23
C ILE A 49 7.08 -15.18 -13.19
N ALA A 50 7.62 -15.54 -14.35
CA ALA A 50 6.90 -16.34 -15.35
C ALA A 50 6.44 -17.69 -14.75
N VAL A 51 7.33 -18.41 -14.07
CA VAL A 51 7.02 -19.66 -13.40
C VAL A 51 5.94 -19.46 -12.33
N SER A 52 6.08 -18.43 -11.50
CA SER A 52 5.08 -18.10 -10.46
C SER A 52 3.71 -17.80 -11.05
N ALA A 53 3.65 -17.10 -12.19
CA ALA A 53 2.40 -16.73 -12.88
C ALA A 53 1.80 -17.84 -13.76
N GLY A 54 2.49 -18.97 -13.90
CA GLY A 54 2.06 -20.07 -14.78
C GLY A 54 2.26 -19.80 -16.27
N PHE A 55 3.19 -18.91 -16.63
CA PHE A 55 3.49 -18.52 -18.01
C PHE A 55 4.90 -18.92 -18.45
N SER A 56 5.14 -18.94 -19.75
CA SER A 56 6.50 -18.99 -20.28
C SER A 56 7.18 -17.62 -20.15
N GLN A 57 8.52 -17.62 -20.06
CA GLN A 57 9.28 -16.39 -20.02
C GLN A 57 9.06 -15.53 -21.27
N GLY A 58 8.97 -16.17 -22.46
CA GLY A 58 8.68 -15.48 -23.72
C GLY A 58 7.30 -14.80 -23.71
N TYR A 59 6.29 -15.43 -23.08
CA TYR A 59 4.97 -14.85 -22.95
C TYR A 59 4.99 -13.58 -22.08
N VAL A 60 5.75 -13.58 -20.97
CA VAL A 60 5.91 -12.39 -20.12
C VAL A 60 6.58 -11.25 -20.89
N TYR A 61 7.57 -11.54 -21.75
CA TYR A 61 8.22 -10.53 -22.57
C TYR A 61 7.34 -9.90 -23.65
N MET A 62 6.17 -10.48 -23.96
CA MET A 62 5.18 -9.84 -24.83
C MET A 62 4.52 -8.62 -24.16
N TYR A 63 4.49 -8.58 -22.83
CA TYR A 63 3.84 -7.51 -22.05
C TYR A 63 4.84 -6.53 -21.41
N PHE A 64 6.05 -6.99 -21.07
CA PHE A 64 7.10 -6.21 -20.42
C PHE A 64 8.43 -6.44 -21.12
N LYS A 65 9.00 -5.40 -21.70
CA LYS A 65 10.26 -5.47 -22.45
C LYS A 65 11.46 -5.79 -21.58
N SER A 66 11.41 -5.44 -20.28
CA SER A 66 12.50 -5.65 -19.33
C SER A 66 11.98 -5.84 -17.90
N LYS A 67 12.87 -6.31 -17.03
CA LYS A 67 12.62 -6.36 -15.58
C LYS A 67 12.45 -4.95 -15.01
N ASP A 68 13.19 -3.98 -15.51
CA ASP A 68 13.18 -2.59 -15.09
C ASP A 68 11.84 -1.95 -15.40
N GLU A 69 11.33 -2.12 -16.63
CA GLU A 69 10.00 -1.64 -17.03
C GLU A 69 8.89 -2.22 -16.15
N MET A 70 8.94 -3.54 -15.91
CA MET A 70 7.97 -4.21 -15.04
C MET A 70 8.02 -3.67 -13.61
N PHE A 71 9.22 -3.51 -13.05
CA PHE A 71 9.39 -3.01 -11.69
C PHE A 71 8.94 -1.55 -11.57
N THR A 72 9.29 -0.70 -12.53
CA THR A 72 8.85 0.71 -12.59
C THR A 72 7.33 0.80 -12.66
N LYS A 73 6.68 -0.03 -13.47
CA LYS A 73 5.20 -0.10 -13.53
C LYS A 73 4.58 -0.51 -12.19
N ILE A 74 5.18 -1.47 -11.50
CA ILE A 74 4.73 -1.89 -10.16
C ILE A 74 4.87 -0.73 -9.16
N VAL A 75 5.99 -0.02 -9.17
CA VAL A 75 6.21 1.15 -8.29
C VAL A 75 5.20 2.26 -8.57
N GLU A 76 4.91 2.52 -9.85
CA GLU A 76 3.86 3.47 -10.25
C GLU A 76 2.51 3.09 -9.66
N MET A 77 2.08 1.85 -9.88
CA MET A 77 0.79 1.35 -9.38
C MET A 77 0.71 1.33 -7.86
N ALA A 78 1.81 0.96 -7.18
CA ALA A 78 1.89 1.00 -5.72
C ALA A 78 1.71 2.41 -5.17
N SER A 79 2.33 3.40 -5.82
CA SER A 79 2.26 4.81 -5.41
C SER A 79 0.86 5.40 -5.66
N ASP A 80 0.25 5.12 -6.82
CA ASP A 80 -1.11 5.55 -7.13
C ASP A 80 -2.12 4.89 -6.19
N GLY A 81 -2.00 3.58 -5.99
CA GLY A 81 -2.86 2.83 -5.06
C GLY A 81 -2.79 3.33 -3.62
N ALA A 82 -1.61 3.77 -3.16
CA ALA A 82 -1.46 4.37 -1.84
C ALA A 82 -2.25 5.68 -1.70
N GLY A 83 -2.22 6.57 -2.71
CA GLY A 83 -3.03 7.79 -2.74
C GLY A 83 -4.52 7.49 -2.83
N MET A 84 -4.92 6.61 -3.76
CA MET A 84 -6.32 6.22 -3.97
C MET A 84 -6.95 5.60 -2.72
N SER A 85 -6.21 4.80 -1.95
CA SER A 85 -6.74 4.18 -0.73
C SER A 85 -7.19 5.21 0.31
N VAL A 86 -6.43 6.28 0.46
CA VAL A 86 -6.77 7.39 1.36
C VAL A 86 -7.94 8.21 0.80
N GLN A 87 -7.93 8.48 -0.51
CA GLN A 87 -9.02 9.19 -1.17
C GLN A 87 -10.36 8.48 -0.97
N TYR A 88 -10.43 7.17 -1.22
CA TYR A 88 -11.67 6.41 -1.01
C TYR A 88 -12.17 6.49 0.43
N ALA A 89 -11.27 6.46 1.42
CA ALA A 89 -11.66 6.63 2.81
C ALA A 89 -12.18 8.04 3.10
N ALA A 90 -11.58 9.06 2.48
CA ALA A 90 -12.00 10.45 2.64
C ALA A 90 -13.40 10.74 2.04
N GLU A 91 -13.84 9.95 1.05
CA GLU A 91 -15.14 10.06 0.40
C GLU A 91 -16.29 9.40 1.20
N LEU A 92 -15.98 8.55 2.20
CA LEU A 92 -17.00 7.90 3.02
C LEU A 92 -17.72 8.89 3.92
N GLU A 93 -19.02 8.61 4.17
CA GLU A 93 -19.77 9.32 5.22
C GLU A 93 -19.33 8.84 6.60
N GLY A 94 -19.17 9.76 7.54
CA GLY A 94 -18.75 9.48 8.91
C GLY A 94 -17.80 10.57 9.44
N SER A 95 -17.47 10.47 10.73
CA SER A 95 -16.50 11.38 11.33
C SER A 95 -15.07 11.15 10.79
N PRO A 96 -14.19 12.14 10.83
CA PRO A 96 -12.80 11.97 10.42
C PRO A 96 -12.11 10.77 11.08
N MET A 97 -12.31 10.56 12.38
CA MET A 97 -11.72 9.44 13.10
C MET A 97 -12.30 8.09 12.68
N GLU A 98 -13.60 8.02 12.36
CA GLU A 98 -14.23 6.81 11.82
C GLU A 98 -13.64 6.46 10.46
N ARG A 99 -13.48 7.42 9.54
CA ARG A 99 -12.87 7.22 8.21
C ARG A 99 -11.44 6.69 8.32
N ILE A 100 -10.64 7.27 9.22
CA ILE A 100 -9.28 6.79 9.50
C ILE A 100 -9.30 5.38 10.11
N THR A 101 -10.26 5.07 10.97
CA THR A 101 -10.43 3.74 11.55
C THR A 101 -10.73 2.70 10.47
N TRP A 102 -11.70 2.96 9.60
CA TRP A 102 -12.06 2.06 8.49
C TRP A 102 -10.91 1.85 7.50
N LEU A 103 -10.19 2.93 7.15
CA LEU A 103 -8.98 2.85 6.34
C LEU A 103 -7.93 1.94 7.00
N THR A 104 -7.68 2.14 8.29
CA THR A 104 -6.69 1.35 9.04
C THR A 104 -7.08 -0.12 9.11
N GLU A 105 -8.36 -0.43 9.37
CA GLU A 105 -8.89 -1.80 9.36
C GLU A 105 -8.69 -2.47 7.99
N ALA A 106 -9.04 -1.77 6.89
CA ALA A 106 -8.88 -2.30 5.54
C ALA A 106 -7.40 -2.51 5.18
N LEU A 107 -6.52 -1.57 5.55
CA LEU A 107 -5.09 -1.66 5.28
C LEU A 107 -4.37 -2.74 6.11
N LEU A 108 -4.87 -3.09 7.29
CA LEU A 108 -4.32 -4.12 8.17
C LEU A 108 -5.03 -5.46 8.04
N SER A 109 -6.05 -5.57 7.20
CA SER A 109 -6.76 -6.83 6.97
C SER A 109 -5.83 -7.95 6.51
N PRO A 110 -6.01 -9.17 7.03
CA PRO A 110 -5.29 -10.36 6.52
C PRO A 110 -5.51 -10.59 5.03
N ASP A 111 -6.67 -10.23 4.50
CA ASP A 111 -7.04 -10.41 3.08
C ASP A 111 -6.31 -9.41 2.17
N SER A 112 -5.73 -8.34 2.75
CA SER A 112 -4.95 -7.32 2.04
C SER A 112 -3.47 -7.69 1.86
N ILE A 113 -3.12 -8.98 1.79
CA ILE A 113 -1.72 -9.43 1.73
C ILE A 113 -0.98 -8.88 0.49
N ALA A 114 -1.67 -8.76 -0.64
CA ALA A 114 -1.10 -8.16 -1.84
C ALA A 114 -0.68 -6.71 -1.61
N MET A 115 -1.47 -5.93 -0.84
CA MET A 115 -1.13 -4.55 -0.49
C MET A 115 0.11 -4.45 0.42
N GLN A 116 0.34 -5.47 1.29
CA GLN A 116 1.56 -5.52 2.09
C GLN A 116 2.80 -5.68 1.20
N HIS A 117 2.70 -6.53 0.17
CA HIS A 117 3.77 -6.70 -0.80
C HIS A 117 4.03 -5.41 -1.59
N PHE A 118 3.00 -4.69 -2.05
CA PHE A 118 3.15 -3.38 -2.71
C PHE A 118 3.86 -2.35 -1.80
N ARG A 119 3.48 -2.28 -0.51
CA ARG A 119 4.16 -1.39 0.45
C ARG A 119 5.63 -1.76 0.64
N LEU A 120 5.95 -3.06 0.67
CA LEU A 120 7.35 -3.50 0.77
C LEU A 120 8.15 -3.13 -0.48
N ILE A 121 7.53 -3.18 -1.67
CA ILE A 121 8.16 -2.69 -2.91
C ILE A 121 8.48 -1.20 -2.80
N LEU A 122 7.56 -0.36 -2.33
CA LEU A 122 7.83 1.06 -2.13
C LEU A 122 8.99 1.30 -1.14
N LEU A 123 9.04 0.54 -0.04
CA LEU A 123 10.15 0.63 0.91
C LEU A 123 11.48 0.24 0.24
N GLN A 124 11.52 -0.88 -0.47
CA GLN A 124 12.72 -1.33 -1.19
C GLN A 124 13.17 -0.29 -2.22
N THR A 125 12.22 0.40 -2.87
CA THR A 125 12.53 1.41 -3.89
C THR A 125 13.32 2.59 -3.31
N VAL A 126 13.07 2.97 -2.06
CA VAL A 126 13.80 4.08 -1.42
C VAL A 126 15.04 3.65 -0.62
N THR A 127 15.18 2.36 -0.30
CA THR A 127 16.27 1.87 0.56
C THR A 127 17.35 1.08 -0.19
N SER A 128 17.10 0.65 -1.45
CA SER A 128 18.02 -0.18 -2.21
C SER A 128 18.65 0.58 -3.38
N GLU A 129 19.99 0.51 -3.47
CA GLU A 129 20.74 1.11 -4.59
C GLU A 129 20.54 0.34 -5.91
N ALA A 130 20.19 -0.95 -5.84
CA ALA A 130 20.02 -1.81 -7.02
C ALA A 130 18.79 -1.46 -7.87
N ILE A 131 17.88 -0.63 -7.34
CA ILE A 131 16.63 -0.26 -8.02
C ILE A 131 16.89 0.68 -9.19
N PRO A 132 16.22 0.49 -10.35
CA PRO A 132 16.32 1.40 -11.49
C PRO A 132 15.99 2.84 -11.11
N GLU A 133 16.78 3.79 -11.63
CA GLU A 133 16.61 5.21 -11.30
C GLU A 133 15.21 5.74 -11.69
N GLU A 134 14.67 5.26 -12.81
CA GLU A 134 13.32 5.62 -13.26
C GLU A 134 12.26 5.25 -12.20
N ALA A 135 12.35 4.07 -11.59
CA ALA A 135 11.45 3.66 -10.53
C ALA A 135 11.58 4.55 -9.28
N LYS A 136 12.80 4.96 -8.92
CA LYS A 136 13.04 5.90 -7.81
C LYS A 136 12.43 7.28 -8.09
N LEU A 137 12.58 7.77 -9.32
CA LEU A 137 11.98 9.04 -9.75
C LEU A 137 10.45 9.00 -9.68
N VAL A 138 9.84 7.91 -10.14
CA VAL A 138 8.37 7.70 -10.05
C VAL A 138 7.92 7.69 -8.59
N ALA A 139 8.57 6.92 -7.72
CA ALA A 139 8.24 6.88 -6.29
C ALA A 139 8.37 8.25 -5.64
N LYS A 140 9.44 8.99 -5.93
CA LYS A 140 9.67 10.34 -5.42
C LYS A 140 8.59 11.33 -5.88
N ALA A 141 8.25 11.32 -7.16
CA ALA A 141 7.24 12.21 -7.72
C ALA A 141 5.86 12.01 -7.08
N LYS A 142 5.52 10.75 -6.74
CA LYS A 142 4.21 10.38 -6.18
C LYS A 142 4.20 10.24 -4.64
N SER A 143 5.33 10.46 -3.96
CA SER A 143 5.47 10.26 -2.50
C SER A 143 4.51 11.08 -1.65
N LYS A 144 4.02 12.21 -2.16
CA LYS A 144 3.11 13.12 -1.45
C LYS A 144 1.64 12.72 -1.55
N LEU A 145 1.25 11.88 -2.52
CA LEU A 145 -0.16 11.56 -2.80
C LEU A 145 -0.95 11.08 -1.57
N PRO A 146 -0.45 10.14 -0.74
CA PRO A 146 -1.18 9.72 0.45
C PRO A 146 -1.34 10.86 1.47
N PHE A 147 -0.33 11.71 1.62
CA PHE A 147 -0.34 12.82 2.58
C PHE A 147 -1.31 13.92 2.18
N GLU A 148 -1.37 14.26 0.89
CA GLU A 148 -2.29 15.28 0.35
C GLU A 148 -3.76 14.95 0.64
N GLN A 149 -4.11 13.67 0.70
CA GLN A 149 -5.45 13.22 1.03
C GLN A 149 -5.66 13.01 2.55
N PHE A 150 -4.62 12.61 3.29
CA PHE A 150 -4.72 12.24 4.70
C PHE A 150 -4.65 13.44 5.65
N ILE A 151 -3.82 14.44 5.35
CA ILE A 151 -3.66 15.63 6.19
C ILE A 151 -4.99 16.40 6.38
N PRO A 152 -5.83 16.61 5.35
CA PRO A 152 -7.16 17.19 5.54
C PRO A 152 -8.06 16.43 6.50
N LEU A 153 -7.99 15.08 6.53
CA LEU A 153 -8.73 14.27 7.49
C LEU A 153 -8.24 14.49 8.93
N ILE A 154 -6.94 14.61 9.12
CA ILE A 154 -6.37 14.92 10.45
C ILE A 154 -6.83 16.30 10.92
N ILE A 155 -6.73 17.31 10.07
CA ILE A 155 -7.16 18.68 10.40
C ILE A 155 -8.66 18.70 10.77
N ALA A 156 -9.50 18.05 9.99
CA ALA A 156 -10.92 17.94 10.28
C ALA A 156 -11.18 17.21 11.62
N GLY A 157 -10.43 16.16 11.92
CA GLY A 157 -10.52 15.42 13.18
C GLY A 157 -10.07 16.24 14.39
N GLN A 158 -9.04 17.08 14.24
CA GLN A 158 -8.61 18.02 15.28
C GLN A 158 -9.69 19.09 15.55
N GLN A 159 -10.30 19.63 14.49
CA GLN A 159 -11.41 20.60 14.60
C GLN A 159 -12.66 19.97 15.27
N ALA A 160 -12.94 18.70 14.97
CA ALA A 160 -14.02 17.94 15.61
C ALA A 160 -13.68 17.51 17.05
N GLY A 161 -12.45 17.72 17.52
CA GLY A 161 -12.02 17.31 18.84
C GLY A 161 -11.80 15.81 19.00
N GLU A 162 -11.66 15.06 17.90
CA GLU A 162 -11.47 13.60 17.86
C GLU A 162 -9.98 13.20 17.81
N ILE A 163 -9.14 14.05 17.24
CA ILE A 163 -7.70 13.84 17.09
C ILE A 163 -6.93 14.79 18.03
N VAL A 164 -5.82 14.32 18.55
CA VAL A 164 -4.93 15.11 19.43
C VAL A 164 -4.45 16.39 18.73
N PRO A 165 -4.24 17.49 19.47
CA PRO A 165 -3.61 18.67 18.91
C PRO A 165 -2.15 18.38 18.54
N GLY A 166 -1.63 19.04 17.51
CA GLY A 166 -0.25 18.91 17.04
C GLY A 166 -0.15 19.24 15.55
N ASP A 167 1.05 19.14 15.01
CA ASP A 167 1.26 19.31 13.57
C ASP A 167 0.63 18.12 12.81
N PRO A 168 -0.35 18.36 11.92
CA PRO A 168 -1.00 17.29 11.18
C PRO A 168 -0.04 16.51 10.26
N VAL A 169 1.07 17.13 9.82
CA VAL A 169 2.10 16.46 9.02
C VAL A 169 2.88 15.45 9.88
N GLU A 170 3.26 15.82 11.09
CA GLU A 170 3.94 14.90 12.03
C GLU A 170 3.05 13.71 12.37
N ILE A 171 1.75 13.95 12.64
CA ILE A 171 0.79 12.90 12.92
C ILE A 171 0.65 11.96 11.70
N ALA A 172 0.58 12.51 10.47
CA ALA A 172 0.51 11.71 9.26
C ALA A 172 1.77 10.85 9.06
N ILE A 173 2.96 11.41 9.27
CA ILE A 173 4.23 10.68 9.20
C ILE A 173 4.25 9.53 10.21
N ALA A 174 3.87 9.79 11.46
CA ALA A 174 3.80 8.76 12.51
C ALA A 174 2.82 7.64 12.11
N TYR A 175 1.63 7.99 11.61
CA TYR A 175 0.62 7.04 11.16
C TYR A 175 1.13 6.12 10.04
N PHE A 176 1.65 6.68 8.96
CA PHE A 176 2.14 5.87 7.84
C PHE A 176 3.38 5.04 8.21
N SER A 177 4.28 5.59 9.06
CA SER A 177 5.43 4.83 9.56
C SER A 177 5.01 3.64 10.41
N PHE A 178 3.99 3.80 11.25
CA PHE A 178 3.45 2.72 12.07
C PHE A 178 2.82 1.62 11.20
N LEU A 179 1.99 2.00 10.22
CA LEU A 179 1.39 1.05 9.28
C LEU A 179 2.44 0.32 8.44
N GLN A 180 3.50 1.00 8.03
CA GLN A 180 4.61 0.39 7.29
C GLN A 180 5.33 -0.66 8.14
N GLY A 181 5.66 -0.32 9.40
CA GLY A 181 6.27 -1.26 10.33
C GLY A 181 5.41 -2.49 10.59
N LEU A 182 4.11 -2.30 10.78
CA LEU A 182 3.15 -3.40 10.96
C LEU A 182 3.04 -4.28 9.70
N GLY A 183 3.05 -3.66 8.50
CA GLY A 183 3.04 -4.40 7.25
C GLY A 183 4.27 -5.33 7.11
N ILE A 184 5.46 -4.85 7.46
CA ILE A 184 6.68 -5.64 7.47
C ILE A 184 6.58 -6.77 8.52
N ALA A 185 6.15 -6.45 9.74
CA ALA A 185 5.98 -7.42 10.81
C ALA A 185 5.03 -8.57 10.40
N ARG A 186 3.94 -8.25 9.69
CA ARG A 186 2.99 -9.27 9.20
C ARG A 186 3.62 -10.24 8.19
N LEU A 187 4.52 -9.77 7.33
CA LEU A 187 5.22 -10.62 6.37
C LEU A 187 6.31 -11.50 7.02
N GLN A 188 6.78 -11.10 8.21
CA GLN A 188 7.84 -11.80 8.94
C GLN A 188 7.30 -12.76 10.01
N THR A 189 6.06 -12.56 10.48
CA THR A 189 5.47 -13.34 11.55
C THR A 189 4.56 -14.44 11.01
N THR A 190 4.46 -15.54 11.78
CA THR A 190 3.50 -16.60 11.51
C THR A 190 2.10 -16.19 11.98
N SER A 191 1.06 -16.83 11.42
CA SER A 191 -0.34 -16.57 11.77
C SER A 191 -0.70 -16.78 13.24
N SER A 192 0.20 -17.40 14.03
CA SER A 192 0.00 -17.64 15.47
C SER A 192 0.34 -16.43 16.35
N VAL A 193 1.01 -15.40 15.81
CA VAL A 193 1.34 -14.19 16.57
C VAL A 193 0.18 -13.22 16.56
N PRO A 194 -0.33 -12.76 17.75
CA PRO A 194 -1.38 -11.76 17.80
C PRO A 194 -0.93 -10.47 17.08
N PHE A 195 -1.79 -9.95 16.21
CA PHE A 195 -1.53 -8.71 15.50
C PHE A 195 -2.23 -7.54 16.20
N PRO A 196 -1.61 -6.35 16.31
CA PRO A 196 -2.21 -5.22 16.99
C PRO A 196 -3.59 -4.87 16.44
N SER A 197 -4.54 -4.60 17.34
CA SER A 197 -5.86 -4.11 16.96
C SER A 197 -5.79 -2.69 16.39
N THR A 198 -6.74 -2.34 15.54
CA THR A 198 -6.86 -0.99 14.97
C THR A 198 -6.96 0.07 16.09
N GLU A 199 -7.65 -0.23 17.18
CA GLU A 199 -7.75 0.67 18.33
C GLU A 199 -6.38 0.95 18.96
N LEU A 200 -5.55 -0.07 19.14
CA LEU A 200 -4.19 0.10 19.66
C LEU A 200 -3.33 0.93 18.71
N VAL A 201 -3.45 0.67 17.40
CA VAL A 201 -2.70 1.38 16.35
C VAL A 201 -3.04 2.86 16.33
N LEU A 202 -4.29 3.23 16.54
CA LEU A 202 -4.77 4.61 16.43
C LEU A 202 -4.72 5.38 17.77
N ARG A 203 -4.37 4.72 18.88
CA ARG A 203 -4.38 5.34 20.21
C ARG A 203 -3.52 6.60 20.31
N PHE A 204 -2.37 6.65 19.61
CA PHE A 204 -1.45 7.79 19.67
C PHE A 204 -2.05 9.09 19.10
N MET A 205 -3.02 9.00 18.19
CA MET A 205 -3.63 10.15 17.54
C MET A 205 -5.06 10.44 18.02
N LYS A 206 -5.70 9.49 18.72
CA LYS A 206 -7.06 9.66 19.23
C LYS A 206 -7.04 10.51 20.49
N LYS A 207 -7.89 11.55 20.52
CA LYS A 207 -8.05 12.37 21.72
C LYS A 207 -8.89 11.62 22.74
N ASP A 208 -8.40 11.50 23.97
CA ASP A 208 -9.17 10.98 25.10
C ASP A 208 -10.35 11.92 25.38
N ARG A 209 -11.48 11.33 25.68
CA ARG A 209 -12.72 12.08 26.03
C ARG A 209 -12.63 12.63 27.46
#